data_20e8741e3160896eafbc06631b30a482
#
_entry.id   20e8741e3160896eafbc06631b30a482
#
_cell.length_a   1.000
_cell.length_b   1.000
_cell.length_c   1.000
_cell.angle_alpha   90.00
_cell.angle_beta   90.00
_cell.angle_gamma   90.00
#
_symmetry.space_group_name_H-M   'P 1'
#
loop_
_entity.id
_entity.type
_entity.pdbx_description
1 polymer ?
#
loop_
_entity_poly.entity_id
_entity_poly.type
_entity_poly.pdbx_seq_one_letter_code
_entity_poly.pdbx_strand_id
1 'polypeptide(L)'
;MSKIKDLFGYEILDSRGNPTVCVELTLDNGIKGIASVPSGASTGIHEALELRDQDKSRYNGKGVLKAIANINGPIRDLVLGMDLANQKELDEAMIKLDGTSDKSKLGANAMLGVSLANLKAASLDSDKELYEYLGNGTTMPRCMMNILNGGAHATNGLDIQEFMIVPSKEDYADNLRMGSEIFHSLKKLLDTMELNCGVGDEGGFAPNISNSL
;
A
#
# COMPACT_ATOMS: atom_id res chain seq x y z
N MET A 1 -10.81 26.69 7.59
CA MET A 1 -10.28 25.38 7.22
C MET A 1 -11.24 24.33 7.76
N SER A 2 -11.50 23.32 6.96
CA SER A 2 -12.44 22.25 7.34
C SER A 2 -11.86 21.39 8.47
N LYS A 3 -12.74 20.87 9.31
CA LYS A 3 -12.36 20.04 10.46
C LYS A 3 -12.82 18.60 10.26
N ILE A 4 -12.11 17.68 10.87
CA ILE A 4 -12.48 16.27 10.89
C ILE A 4 -13.76 16.13 11.72
N LYS A 5 -14.86 15.71 11.05
CA LYS A 5 -16.16 15.51 11.65
C LYS A 5 -16.36 14.05 12.07
N ASP A 6 -15.88 13.11 11.27
CA ASP A 6 -16.04 11.69 11.53
C ASP A 6 -14.87 10.88 10.96
N LEU A 7 -14.60 9.72 11.57
CA LEU A 7 -13.60 8.75 11.16
C LEU A 7 -14.20 7.35 11.32
N PHE A 8 -14.11 6.53 10.27
CA PHE A 8 -14.60 5.17 10.29
C PHE A 8 -13.64 4.21 9.59
N GLY A 9 -13.17 3.21 10.32
CA GLY A 9 -12.35 2.12 9.79
C GLY A 9 -13.16 0.85 9.59
N TYR A 10 -12.87 0.12 8.51
CA TYR A 10 -13.48 -1.17 8.22
C TYR A 10 -12.50 -2.10 7.49
N GLU A 11 -12.80 -3.40 7.54
CA GLU A 11 -11.99 -4.44 6.90
C GLU A 11 -12.41 -4.61 5.43
N ILE A 12 -11.42 -4.72 4.55
CA ILE A 12 -11.59 -5.11 3.15
C ILE A 12 -10.59 -6.22 2.82
N LEU A 13 -10.66 -6.80 1.63
CA LEU A 13 -9.67 -7.75 1.13
C LEU A 13 -8.70 -7.09 0.18
N ASP A 14 -7.42 -7.43 0.29
CA ASP A 14 -6.38 -7.06 -0.67
C ASP A 14 -6.43 -7.91 -1.94
N SER A 15 -5.51 -7.66 -2.90
CA SER A 15 -5.42 -8.39 -4.17
C SER A 15 -5.08 -9.88 -4.02
N ARG A 16 -4.59 -10.29 -2.84
CA ARG A 16 -4.26 -11.68 -2.50
C ARG A 16 -5.35 -12.35 -1.65
N GLY A 17 -6.48 -11.66 -1.40
CA GLY A 17 -7.58 -12.13 -0.56
C GLY A 17 -7.28 -12.12 0.94
N ASN A 18 -6.25 -11.38 1.39
CA ASN A 18 -6.00 -11.18 2.81
C ASN A 18 -6.74 -9.93 3.32
N PRO A 19 -7.22 -9.94 4.58
CA PRO A 19 -7.81 -8.76 5.19
C PRO A 19 -6.82 -7.59 5.25
N THR A 20 -7.32 -6.40 4.97
CA THR A 20 -6.60 -5.16 5.20
C THR A 20 -7.55 -4.05 5.66
N VAL A 21 -7.00 -2.93 6.07
CA VAL A 21 -7.71 -1.78 6.63
C VAL A 21 -8.11 -0.82 5.52
N CYS A 22 -9.38 -0.38 5.56
CA CYS A 22 -9.85 0.79 4.82
C CYS A 22 -10.36 1.84 5.81
N VAL A 23 -10.07 3.10 5.57
CA VAL A 23 -10.48 4.23 6.40
C VAL A 23 -11.24 5.25 5.57
N GLU A 24 -12.37 5.66 6.08
CA GLU A 24 -13.15 6.81 5.60
C GLU A 24 -13.06 7.93 6.64
N LEU A 25 -12.60 9.09 6.23
CA LEU A 25 -12.56 10.31 7.02
C LEU A 25 -13.52 11.33 6.38
N THR A 26 -14.43 11.88 7.20
CA THR A 26 -15.45 12.85 6.74
C THR A 26 -15.20 14.21 7.40
N LEU A 27 -15.24 15.26 6.59
CA LEU A 27 -15.11 16.64 7.03
C LEU A 27 -16.46 17.26 7.42
N ASP A 28 -16.41 18.36 8.13
CA ASP A 28 -17.60 19.14 8.53
C ASP A 28 -18.38 19.71 7.34
N ASN A 29 -17.71 19.94 6.20
CA ASN A 29 -18.34 20.33 4.93
C ASN A 29 -18.86 19.15 4.09
N GLY A 30 -18.72 17.91 4.56
CA GLY A 30 -19.21 16.69 3.90
C GLY A 30 -18.23 16.03 2.92
N ILE A 31 -17.05 16.61 2.68
CA ILE A 31 -16.01 15.97 1.86
C ILE A 31 -15.50 14.73 2.58
N LYS A 32 -15.19 13.68 1.80
CA LYS A 32 -14.68 12.40 2.30
C LYS A 32 -13.35 12.05 1.67
N GLY A 33 -12.39 11.69 2.52
CA GLY A 33 -11.16 11.03 2.11
C GLY A 33 -11.20 9.54 2.43
N ILE A 34 -10.90 8.69 1.45
CA ILE A 34 -10.93 7.23 1.62
C ILE A 34 -9.55 6.66 1.29
N ALA A 35 -9.01 5.84 2.18
CA ALA A 35 -7.74 5.18 2.00
C ALA A 35 -7.77 3.71 2.38
N SER A 36 -7.30 2.87 1.48
CA SER A 36 -7.01 1.46 1.73
C SER A 36 -5.53 1.28 2.00
N VAL A 37 -5.18 0.52 3.02
CA VAL A 37 -3.78 0.32 3.43
C VAL A 37 -3.19 -0.85 2.66
N PRO A 38 -2.11 -0.66 1.90
CA PRO A 38 -1.42 -1.78 1.26
C PRO A 38 -0.70 -2.65 2.30
N SER A 39 -0.67 -3.96 2.05
CA SER A 39 0.09 -4.93 2.85
C SER A 39 1.19 -5.54 2.00
N GLY A 40 2.43 -5.54 2.48
CA GLY A 40 3.56 -6.12 1.79
C GLY A 40 3.52 -7.65 1.73
N ALA A 41 4.21 -8.25 0.77
CA ALA A 41 4.40 -9.70 0.68
C ALA A 41 5.53 -10.18 1.62
N SER A 42 6.52 -9.33 1.85
CA SER A 42 7.64 -9.54 2.76
C SER A 42 7.76 -8.38 3.75
N THR A 43 8.44 -8.59 4.87
CA THR A 43 8.67 -7.57 5.90
C THR A 43 10.15 -7.46 6.25
N GLY A 44 10.66 -6.22 6.40
CA GLY A 44 11.99 -5.93 6.90
C GLY A 44 12.02 -5.82 8.43
N ILE A 45 13.19 -6.03 9.03
CA ILE A 45 13.36 -5.98 10.50
C ILE A 45 13.19 -4.58 11.10
N HIS A 46 13.22 -3.54 10.28
CA HIS A 46 13.07 -2.13 10.68
C HIS A 46 11.69 -1.54 10.35
N GLU A 47 10.79 -2.34 9.78
CA GLU A 47 9.45 -1.90 9.48
C GLU A 47 8.61 -1.73 10.75
N ALA A 48 7.70 -0.76 10.70
CA ALA A 48 6.67 -0.61 11.73
C ALA A 48 5.68 -1.77 11.68
N LEU A 49 5.12 -2.14 12.84
CA LEU A 49 4.28 -3.32 12.97
C LEU A 49 2.92 -3.15 12.29
N GLU A 50 2.63 -4.01 11.33
CA GLU A 50 1.27 -4.23 10.84
C GLU A 50 0.48 -5.03 11.87
N LEU A 51 -0.52 -4.41 12.52
CA LEU A 51 -1.28 -5.05 13.58
C LEU A 51 -2.28 -6.06 13.00
N ARG A 52 -2.08 -7.34 13.33
CA ARG A 52 -2.94 -8.46 12.98
C ARG A 52 -3.60 -9.06 14.22
N ASP A 53 -4.80 -9.65 14.06
CA ASP A 53 -5.59 -10.16 15.18
C ASP A 53 -4.98 -11.38 15.87
N GLN A 54 -4.21 -12.18 15.13
CA GLN A 54 -3.64 -13.47 15.58
C GLN A 54 -4.70 -14.53 15.95
N ASP A 55 -5.96 -14.29 15.62
CA ASP A 55 -7.06 -15.25 15.81
C ASP A 55 -7.11 -16.21 14.62
N LYS A 56 -6.62 -17.43 14.83
CA LYS A 56 -6.56 -18.48 13.80
C LYS A 56 -7.93 -18.95 13.30
N SER A 57 -9.00 -18.70 14.03
CA SER A 57 -10.36 -19.04 13.59
C SER A 57 -10.86 -18.12 12.48
N ARG A 58 -10.18 -16.96 12.28
CA ARG A 58 -10.57 -15.94 11.31
C ARG A 58 -9.38 -15.58 10.43
N TYR A 59 -9.48 -15.78 9.11
CA TYR A 59 -8.43 -15.54 8.12
C TYR A 59 -7.05 -16.12 8.52
N ASN A 60 -7.03 -17.26 9.19
CA ASN A 60 -5.81 -17.91 9.69
C ASN A 60 -4.91 -17.00 10.56
N GLY A 61 -5.51 -16.08 11.31
CA GLY A 61 -4.81 -15.12 12.18
C GLY A 61 -4.51 -13.77 11.53
N LYS A 62 -4.80 -13.60 10.22
CA LYS A 62 -4.49 -12.38 9.46
C LYS A 62 -5.56 -11.28 9.56
N GLY A 63 -6.64 -11.47 10.35
CA GLY A 63 -7.66 -10.44 10.56
C GLY A 63 -7.08 -9.11 11.05
N VAL A 64 -7.82 -8.00 10.85
CA VAL A 64 -7.38 -6.64 11.23
C VAL A 64 -8.38 -5.91 12.14
N LEU A 65 -9.26 -6.66 12.83
CA LEU A 65 -10.29 -6.05 13.68
C LEU A 65 -9.72 -5.27 14.85
N LYS A 66 -8.55 -5.65 15.39
CA LYS A 66 -7.85 -4.87 16.43
C LYS A 66 -7.41 -3.51 15.90
N ALA A 67 -6.83 -3.46 14.70
CA ALA A 67 -6.47 -2.20 14.05
C ALA A 67 -7.70 -1.33 13.78
N ILE A 68 -8.80 -1.94 13.32
CA ILE A 68 -10.09 -1.25 13.11
C ILE A 68 -10.65 -0.72 14.44
N ALA A 69 -10.60 -1.49 15.53
CA ALA A 69 -11.02 -1.02 16.83
C ALA A 69 -10.19 0.19 17.30
N ASN A 70 -8.89 0.19 17.03
CA ASN A 70 -8.02 1.34 17.32
C ASN A 70 -8.40 2.57 16.51
N ILE A 71 -8.79 2.41 15.22
CA ILE A 71 -9.26 3.51 14.39
C ILE A 71 -10.57 4.07 14.91
N ASN A 72 -11.57 3.19 15.16
CA ASN A 72 -12.92 3.59 15.55
C ASN A 72 -13.05 4.00 17.03
N GLY A 73 -12.01 3.81 17.81
CA GLY A 73 -11.91 4.22 19.22
C GLY A 73 -10.84 5.29 19.43
N PRO A 74 -9.68 4.94 20.00
CA PRO A 74 -8.72 5.94 20.47
C PRO A 74 -8.19 6.89 19.40
N ILE A 75 -8.04 6.46 18.14
CA ILE A 75 -7.60 7.36 17.06
C ILE A 75 -8.73 8.30 16.69
N ARG A 76 -9.96 7.81 16.53
CA ARG A 76 -11.13 8.64 16.25
C ARG A 76 -11.30 9.73 17.32
N ASP A 77 -11.25 9.36 18.59
CA ASP A 77 -11.40 10.30 19.70
C ASP A 77 -10.31 11.38 19.70
N LEU A 78 -9.08 11.01 19.26
CA LEU A 78 -7.97 11.94 19.13
C LEU A 78 -8.18 12.95 18.00
N VAL A 79 -8.63 12.50 16.83
CA VAL A 79 -8.59 13.32 15.60
C VAL A 79 -9.85 14.14 15.36
N LEU A 80 -10.98 13.81 16.02
CA LEU A 80 -12.22 14.57 15.86
C LEU A 80 -12.03 16.03 16.24
N GLY A 81 -12.43 16.94 15.33
CA GLY A 81 -12.32 18.38 15.51
C GLY A 81 -10.93 18.95 15.18
N MET A 82 -9.94 18.13 14.85
CA MET A 82 -8.63 18.61 14.38
C MET A 82 -8.77 19.33 13.03
N ASP A 83 -7.86 20.27 12.79
CA ASP A 83 -7.74 20.98 11.53
C ASP A 83 -7.09 20.05 10.48
N LEU A 84 -7.78 19.81 9.40
CA LEU A 84 -7.38 18.95 8.30
C LEU A 84 -6.03 19.33 7.66
N ALA A 85 -5.76 20.64 7.56
CA ALA A 85 -4.58 21.13 6.82
C ALA A 85 -3.24 20.81 7.49
N ASN A 86 -3.25 20.40 8.75
CA ASN A 86 -2.04 20.12 9.49
C ASN A 86 -1.73 18.61 9.55
N GLN A 87 -1.37 18.04 8.39
CA GLN A 87 -1.00 16.62 8.28
C GLN A 87 0.05 16.21 9.32
N LYS A 88 1.07 17.04 9.51
CA LYS A 88 2.17 16.75 10.44
C LYS A 88 1.67 16.65 11.89
N GLU A 89 0.80 17.56 12.31
CA GLU A 89 0.23 17.55 13.67
C GLU A 89 -0.62 16.30 13.91
N LEU A 90 -1.43 15.90 12.92
CA LEU A 90 -2.22 14.67 12.99
C LEU A 90 -1.32 13.45 13.13
N ASP A 91 -0.30 13.33 12.29
CA ASP A 91 0.62 12.20 12.32
C ASP A 91 1.42 12.14 13.64
N GLU A 92 1.93 13.27 14.12
CA GLU A 92 2.65 13.37 15.40
C GLU A 92 1.74 13.05 16.60
N ALA A 93 0.47 13.47 16.56
CA ALA A 93 -0.50 13.15 17.61
C ALA A 93 -0.77 11.64 17.67
N MET A 94 -0.93 10.95 16.52
CA MET A 94 -1.08 9.51 16.48
C MET A 94 0.18 8.77 16.96
N ILE A 95 1.38 9.23 16.55
CA ILE A 95 2.66 8.66 17.03
C ILE A 95 2.78 8.79 18.56
N LYS A 96 2.41 9.93 19.11
CA LYS A 96 2.41 10.16 20.56
C LYS A 96 1.38 9.29 21.28
N LEU A 97 0.20 9.08 20.70
CA LEU A 97 -0.84 8.19 21.26
C LEU A 97 -0.41 6.73 21.27
N ASP A 98 0.28 6.29 20.22
CA ASP A 98 0.88 4.96 20.15
C ASP A 98 1.97 4.79 21.20
N GLY A 99 2.95 5.68 21.23
CA GLY A 99 4.02 5.72 22.21
C GLY A 99 5.07 4.61 22.11
N THR A 100 4.99 3.73 21.09
CA THR A 100 5.97 2.68 20.81
C THR A 100 6.86 3.07 19.62
N SER A 101 8.08 2.52 19.56
CA SER A 101 9.01 2.80 18.46
C SER A 101 8.56 2.23 17.13
N ASP A 102 7.87 1.08 17.16
CA ASP A 102 7.43 0.28 16.01
C ASP A 102 5.93 0.37 15.71
N LYS A 103 5.19 1.26 16.41
CA LYS A 103 3.74 1.46 16.29
C LYS A 103 2.91 0.21 16.62
N SER A 104 3.43 -0.62 17.54
CA SER A 104 2.82 -1.91 17.89
C SER A 104 1.54 -1.80 18.70
N LYS A 105 1.27 -0.65 19.37
CA LYS A 105 0.06 -0.45 20.17
C LYS A 105 -1.17 -0.18 19.31
N LEU A 106 -1.09 0.78 18.39
CA LEU A 106 -2.20 1.13 17.50
C LEU A 106 -2.18 0.33 16.21
N GLY A 107 -1.00 -0.03 15.72
CA GLY A 107 -0.77 -0.65 14.44
C GLY A 107 -0.40 0.37 13.36
N ALA A 108 0.71 0.12 12.66
CA ALA A 108 1.13 0.97 11.54
C ALA A 108 0.06 1.07 10.45
N ASN A 109 -0.66 -0.03 10.18
CA ASN A 109 -1.78 -0.09 9.25
C ASN A 109 -2.95 0.83 9.67
N ALA A 110 -3.30 0.86 10.95
CA ALA A 110 -4.34 1.77 11.45
C ALA A 110 -3.93 3.24 11.28
N MET A 111 -2.71 3.58 11.70
CA MET A 111 -2.20 4.95 11.62
C MET A 111 -2.04 5.42 10.17
N LEU A 112 -1.48 4.58 9.29
CA LEU A 112 -1.30 4.90 7.87
C LEU A 112 -2.65 5.12 7.18
N GLY A 113 -3.66 4.29 7.47
CA GLY A 113 -5.00 4.44 6.92
C GLY A 113 -5.60 5.81 7.23
N VAL A 114 -5.48 6.27 8.47
CA VAL A 114 -5.97 7.59 8.90
C VAL A 114 -5.17 8.72 8.27
N SER A 115 -3.84 8.62 8.28
CA SER A 115 -2.95 9.61 7.67
C SER A 115 -3.25 9.81 6.17
N LEU A 116 -3.37 8.73 5.41
CA LEU A 116 -3.69 8.78 3.97
C LEU A 116 -5.13 9.27 3.70
N ALA A 117 -6.10 8.90 4.53
CA ALA A 117 -7.47 9.38 4.39
C ALA A 117 -7.54 10.89 4.64
N ASN A 118 -6.83 11.41 5.64
CA ASN A 118 -6.71 12.84 5.89
C ASN A 118 -6.07 13.57 4.71
N LEU A 119 -4.95 13.08 4.19
CA LEU A 119 -4.25 13.67 3.06
C LEU A 119 -5.15 13.78 1.81
N LYS A 120 -5.92 12.71 1.52
CA LYS A 120 -6.87 12.72 0.41
C LYS A 120 -8.02 13.69 0.64
N ALA A 121 -8.57 13.75 1.85
CA ALA A 121 -9.61 14.72 2.20
C ALA A 121 -9.09 16.16 2.04
N ALA A 122 -7.85 16.44 2.46
CA ALA A 122 -7.22 17.75 2.35
C ALA A 122 -7.01 18.19 0.90
N SER A 123 -6.61 17.26 0.04
CA SER A 123 -6.46 17.54 -1.39
C SER A 123 -7.81 17.89 -2.02
N LEU A 124 -8.87 17.14 -1.73
CA LEU A 124 -10.23 17.38 -2.19
C LEU A 124 -10.81 18.69 -1.64
N ASP A 125 -10.59 19.00 -0.36
CA ASP A 125 -11.02 20.26 0.28
C ASP A 125 -10.34 21.49 -0.32
N SER A 126 -9.16 21.29 -0.91
CA SER A 126 -8.39 22.33 -1.60
C SER A 126 -8.69 22.43 -3.09
N ASP A 127 -9.61 21.62 -3.62
CA ASP A 127 -9.93 21.49 -5.06
C ASP A 127 -8.67 21.23 -5.89
N LYS A 128 -7.81 20.31 -5.43
CA LYS A 128 -6.55 19.93 -6.06
C LYS A 128 -6.45 18.42 -6.22
N GLU A 129 -5.81 17.99 -7.28
CA GLU A 129 -5.32 16.61 -7.36
C GLU A 129 -4.26 16.35 -6.27
N LEU A 130 -4.16 15.10 -5.81
CA LEU A 130 -3.27 14.76 -4.70
C LEU A 130 -1.81 15.14 -4.96
N TYR A 131 -1.30 14.93 -6.20
CA TYR A 131 0.06 15.31 -6.56
C TYR A 131 0.29 16.83 -6.54
N GLU A 132 -0.73 17.62 -6.89
CA GLU A 132 -0.68 19.09 -6.84
C GLU A 132 -0.73 19.62 -5.41
N TYR A 133 -1.48 18.91 -4.54
CA TYR A 133 -1.55 19.25 -3.11
C TYR A 133 -0.21 18.98 -2.42
N LEU A 134 0.46 17.87 -2.76
CA LEU A 134 1.74 17.47 -2.18
C LEU A 134 2.93 18.30 -2.68
N GLY A 135 2.83 18.89 -3.87
CA GLY A 135 3.95 19.66 -4.45
C GLY A 135 3.64 20.22 -5.83
N ASN A 136 4.66 20.80 -6.45
CA ASN A 136 4.56 21.43 -7.75
C ASN A 136 5.20 20.58 -8.87
N GLY A 137 5.48 19.31 -8.61
CA GLY A 137 6.13 18.43 -9.57
C GLY A 137 5.17 18.01 -10.68
N THR A 138 5.58 18.20 -11.93
CA THR A 138 4.85 17.76 -13.13
C THR A 138 5.59 16.67 -13.89
N THR A 139 6.74 16.24 -13.40
CA THR A 139 7.55 15.20 -14.04
C THR A 139 7.05 13.82 -13.61
N MET A 140 6.57 13.04 -14.59
CA MET A 140 6.20 11.66 -14.36
C MET A 140 7.46 10.81 -14.08
N PRO A 141 7.52 10.05 -12.98
CA PRO A 141 8.63 9.17 -12.68
C PRO A 141 8.70 8.00 -13.68
N ARG A 142 9.89 7.45 -13.88
CA ARG A 142 10.06 6.20 -14.62
C ARG A 142 9.54 5.05 -13.77
N CYS A 143 8.72 4.18 -14.36
CA CYS A 143 8.20 3.01 -13.67
C CYS A 143 9.24 1.88 -13.66
N MET A 144 9.42 1.28 -12.50
CA MET A 144 10.09 0.00 -12.33
C MET A 144 9.01 -1.10 -12.43
N MET A 145 9.11 -1.95 -13.44
CA MET A 145 8.11 -2.97 -13.73
C MET A 145 8.69 -4.35 -13.45
N ASN A 146 8.20 -5.04 -12.42
CA ASN A 146 8.64 -6.38 -12.10
C ASN A 146 8.10 -7.38 -13.13
N ILE A 147 8.99 -8.10 -13.80
CA ILE A 147 8.65 -9.06 -14.85
C ILE A 147 9.01 -10.50 -14.52
N LEU A 148 9.90 -10.71 -13.53
CA LEU A 148 10.35 -12.04 -13.10
C LEU A 148 10.54 -12.06 -11.58
N ASN A 149 9.96 -13.05 -10.92
CA ASN A 149 10.00 -13.22 -9.47
C ASN A 149 10.84 -14.43 -9.05
N GLY A 150 11.49 -14.29 -7.89
CA GLY A 150 12.18 -15.35 -7.16
C GLY A 150 12.18 -15.08 -5.67
N GLY A 151 13.11 -15.64 -4.93
CA GLY A 151 13.28 -15.44 -3.50
C GLY A 151 11.98 -15.64 -2.71
N ALA A 152 11.63 -14.68 -1.87
CA ALA A 152 10.40 -14.72 -1.06
C ALA A 152 9.10 -14.55 -1.87
N HIS A 153 9.19 -14.07 -3.12
CA HIS A 153 8.02 -13.79 -3.98
C HIS A 153 7.62 -14.96 -4.88
N ALA A 154 8.42 -16.03 -4.93
CA ALA A 154 8.12 -17.22 -5.71
C ALA A 154 8.86 -18.45 -5.18
N THR A 155 8.24 -19.63 -5.31
CA THR A 155 8.85 -20.93 -4.95
C THR A 155 9.40 -21.61 -6.21
N ASN A 156 10.44 -21.04 -6.82
CA ASN A 156 10.92 -21.45 -8.15
C ASN A 156 12.45 -21.67 -8.24
N GLY A 157 13.16 -21.66 -7.12
CA GLY A 157 14.61 -21.90 -7.09
C GLY A 157 15.49 -20.71 -7.49
N LEU A 158 14.92 -19.55 -7.81
CA LEU A 158 15.65 -18.30 -8.01
C LEU A 158 15.92 -17.62 -6.66
N ASP A 159 17.16 -17.21 -6.40
CA ASP A 159 17.52 -16.51 -5.15
C ASP A 159 17.17 -15.03 -5.17
N ILE A 160 17.20 -14.40 -6.36
CA ILE A 160 16.89 -12.99 -6.53
C ILE A 160 15.37 -12.80 -6.53
N GLN A 161 14.88 -11.90 -5.64
CA GLN A 161 13.47 -11.70 -5.37
C GLN A 161 12.71 -11.09 -6.54
N GLU A 162 13.31 -10.10 -7.23
CA GLU A 162 12.68 -9.35 -8.30
C GLU A 162 13.67 -8.98 -9.40
N PHE A 163 13.21 -9.07 -10.65
CA PHE A 163 13.90 -8.55 -11.82
C PHE A 163 12.99 -7.53 -12.49
N MET A 164 13.43 -6.28 -12.46
CA MET A 164 12.62 -5.16 -12.95
C MET A 164 13.18 -4.59 -14.24
N ILE A 165 12.28 -4.21 -15.15
CA ILE A 165 12.62 -3.36 -16.30
C ILE A 165 12.27 -1.91 -15.98
N VAL A 166 13.05 -0.99 -16.53
CA VAL A 166 12.84 0.46 -16.40
C VAL A 166 12.86 1.06 -17.81
N PRO A 167 11.73 1.06 -18.52
CA PRO A 167 11.65 1.69 -19.83
C PRO A 167 12.04 3.17 -19.77
N SER A 168 12.75 3.66 -20.78
CA SER A 168 13.38 5.00 -20.74
C SER A 168 13.00 5.88 -21.94
N LYS A 169 11.76 5.80 -22.42
CA LYS A 169 11.19 6.73 -23.40
C LYS A 169 10.82 8.06 -22.75
N GLU A 170 10.67 9.10 -23.54
CA GLU A 170 10.24 10.42 -23.05
C GLU A 170 8.78 10.40 -22.61
N ASP A 171 7.91 9.75 -23.37
CA ASP A 171 6.49 9.64 -23.09
C ASP A 171 6.18 8.46 -22.16
N TYR A 172 5.30 8.69 -21.17
CA TYR A 172 4.88 7.66 -20.21
C TYR A 172 4.08 6.54 -20.87
N ALA A 173 3.20 6.87 -21.83
CA ALA A 173 2.40 5.88 -22.56
C ALA A 173 3.30 4.93 -23.37
N ASP A 174 4.36 5.45 -23.97
CA ASP A 174 5.37 4.66 -24.67
C ASP A 174 6.16 3.75 -23.72
N ASN A 175 6.47 4.21 -22.49
CA ASN A 175 7.10 3.38 -21.47
C ASN A 175 6.18 2.23 -21.05
N LEU A 176 4.89 2.50 -20.83
CA LEU A 176 3.90 1.49 -20.46
C LEU A 176 3.72 0.46 -21.59
N ARG A 177 3.61 0.91 -22.84
CA ARG A 177 3.53 0.03 -24.03
C ARG A 177 4.76 -0.86 -24.13
N MET A 178 5.98 -0.28 -24.02
CA MET A 178 7.23 -1.04 -24.07
C MET A 178 7.28 -2.08 -22.93
N GLY A 179 6.88 -1.74 -21.72
CA GLY A 179 6.81 -2.68 -20.60
C GLY A 179 5.90 -3.86 -20.90
N SER A 180 4.71 -3.61 -21.45
CA SER A 180 3.78 -4.65 -21.87
C SER A 180 4.36 -5.53 -22.99
N GLU A 181 4.99 -4.94 -24.01
CA GLU A 181 5.61 -5.68 -25.12
C GLU A 181 6.74 -6.59 -24.62
N ILE A 182 7.59 -6.10 -23.70
CA ILE A 182 8.66 -6.90 -23.09
C ILE A 182 8.08 -8.04 -22.25
N PHE A 183 7.06 -7.77 -21.43
CA PHE A 183 6.40 -8.79 -20.61
C PHE A 183 5.84 -9.92 -21.48
N HIS A 184 5.12 -9.59 -22.55
CA HIS A 184 4.57 -10.60 -23.46
C HIS A 184 5.64 -11.32 -24.30
N SER A 185 6.75 -10.65 -24.60
CA SER A 185 7.91 -11.28 -25.28
C SER A 185 8.60 -12.27 -24.35
N LEU A 186 8.76 -11.90 -23.06
CA LEU A 186 9.28 -12.82 -22.04
C LEU A 186 8.38 -14.05 -21.89
N LYS A 187 7.05 -13.87 -21.87
CA LYS A 187 6.11 -15.01 -21.84
C LYS A 187 6.36 -15.98 -22.97
N LYS A 188 6.45 -15.49 -24.22
CA LYS A 188 6.72 -16.33 -25.40
C LYS A 188 8.07 -17.05 -25.30
N LEU A 189 9.10 -16.38 -24.76
CA LEU A 189 10.41 -16.99 -24.55
C LEU A 189 10.31 -18.16 -23.56
N LEU A 190 9.65 -17.93 -22.41
CA LEU A 190 9.43 -18.97 -21.39
C LEU A 190 8.64 -20.15 -21.95
N ASP A 191 7.57 -19.89 -22.71
CA ASP A 191 6.78 -20.95 -23.41
C ASP A 191 7.67 -21.76 -24.38
N THR A 192 8.57 -21.08 -25.14
CA THR A 192 9.50 -21.76 -26.06
C THR A 192 10.54 -22.63 -25.32
N MET A 193 10.90 -22.23 -24.10
CA MET A 193 11.80 -22.99 -23.22
C MET A 193 11.07 -24.07 -22.41
N GLU A 194 9.77 -24.26 -22.63
CA GLU A 194 8.91 -25.19 -21.88
C GLU A 194 8.88 -24.90 -20.37
N LEU A 195 9.08 -23.61 -19.99
CA LEU A 195 9.04 -23.15 -18.62
C LEU A 195 7.64 -22.66 -18.22
N ASN A 196 7.32 -22.78 -16.92
CA ASN A 196 6.05 -22.30 -16.39
C ASN A 196 5.93 -20.78 -16.51
N CYS A 197 4.78 -20.31 -17.02
CA CYS A 197 4.39 -18.90 -17.14
C CYS A 197 3.43 -18.45 -16.04
N GLY A 198 3.32 -19.18 -14.92
CA GLY A 198 2.61 -18.70 -13.73
C GLY A 198 3.28 -17.45 -13.17
N VAL A 199 2.50 -16.56 -12.55
CA VAL A 199 3.00 -15.32 -11.96
C VAL A 199 3.13 -15.45 -10.45
N GLY A 200 4.12 -14.77 -9.86
CA GLY A 200 4.27 -14.61 -8.42
C GLY A 200 3.36 -13.52 -7.85
N ASP A 201 3.47 -13.28 -6.56
CA ASP A 201 2.64 -12.32 -5.81
C ASP A 201 2.76 -10.87 -6.30
N GLU A 202 3.90 -10.54 -6.92
CA GLU A 202 4.19 -9.21 -7.46
C GLU A 202 3.94 -9.09 -8.98
N GLY A 203 3.30 -10.10 -9.58
CA GLY A 203 2.86 -10.08 -10.98
C GLY A 203 3.93 -10.44 -12.03
N GLY A 204 5.20 -10.59 -11.67
CA GLY A 204 6.23 -11.13 -12.55
C GLY A 204 6.10 -12.66 -12.72
N PHE A 205 6.61 -13.21 -13.84
CA PHE A 205 6.62 -14.66 -14.04
C PHE A 205 7.48 -15.35 -12.97
N ALA A 206 7.10 -16.57 -12.62
CA ALA A 206 7.79 -17.41 -11.64
C ALA A 206 8.22 -18.76 -12.24
N PRO A 207 9.07 -18.77 -13.28
CA PRO A 207 9.51 -20.00 -13.93
C PRO A 207 10.42 -20.80 -13.01
N ASN A 208 10.37 -22.12 -13.12
CA ASN A 208 11.24 -23.03 -12.41
C ASN A 208 12.63 -23.02 -13.11
N ILE A 209 13.53 -22.18 -12.63
CA ILE A 209 14.91 -22.07 -13.12
C ILE A 209 15.84 -22.47 -11.97
N SER A 210 16.71 -23.43 -12.20
CA SER A 210 17.57 -24.02 -11.17
C SER A 210 18.79 -23.17 -10.80
N ASN A 211 19.03 -22.05 -11.49
CA ASN A 211 20.20 -21.20 -11.28
C ASN A 211 19.90 -19.74 -11.63
N SER A 212 20.32 -18.82 -10.78
CA SER A 212 20.17 -17.37 -10.98
C SER A 212 21.30 -16.76 -11.83
N LEU A 213 22.27 -17.56 -12.31
CA LEU A 213 23.43 -17.17 -13.12
C LEU A 213 23.20 -17.42 -14.60
#